data_04d7d6d6a3b3e8c519a1be1b2218f17e
#
_entry.id   04d7d6d6a3b3e8c519a1be1b2218f17e
#
_cell.length_a   1.000
_cell.length_b   1.000
_cell.length_c   1.000
_cell.angle_alpha   90.00
_cell.angle_beta   90.00
_cell.angle_gamma   90.00
#
_symmetry.space_group_name_H-M   'P 1'
#
loop_
_entity.id
_entity.type
_entity.pdbx_description
1 polymer ?
#
loop_
_entity_poly.entity_id
_entity_poly.type
_entity_poly.pdbx_seq_one_letter_code
_entity_poly.pdbx_strand_id
1 'polypeptide(L)'
;MRMYRTLFLVVSALFFLTFQSDDESPLVNIDQFDSTFAYDVRYATDDNFLKQTVYDCVQCLLIPEVAEALVDANNYFCELGYMVKLYDCYRPLSVQKKMWEIYPNPGYVGNPYGSASIHNRGAAIDMTIVKLDGTPLDMGSDYDFFGKAAHIDHPHNETITANRKQLWSVMKKFGFSPIRTEWWHFNYDAKNYGLKVLDIDFDCE
;
A
#
# COMPACT_ATOMS: atom_id res chain seq x y z
N MET A 1 -13.03 -12.29 83.14
CA MET A 1 -13.64 -12.25 81.77
C MET A 1 -12.59 -11.79 80.78
N ARG A 2 -11.94 -12.73 80.07
CA ARG A 2 -10.91 -12.42 79.07
C ARG A 2 -11.59 -12.35 77.66
N MET A 3 -11.57 -11.16 77.06
CA MET A 3 -12.06 -10.95 75.65
C MET A 3 -10.92 -11.30 74.67
N TYR A 4 -11.12 -12.33 73.87
CA TYR A 4 -10.27 -12.64 72.74
C TYR A 4 -10.67 -11.76 71.55
N ARG A 5 -9.78 -10.87 71.09
CA ARG A 5 -9.93 -10.13 69.85
C ARG A 5 -9.39 -11.00 68.71
N THR A 6 -10.28 -11.46 67.87
CA THR A 6 -9.93 -12.17 66.62
C THR A 6 -9.55 -11.13 65.56
N LEU A 7 -8.31 -11.21 65.11
CA LEU A 7 -7.76 -10.36 64.05
C LEU A 7 -8.05 -11.03 62.69
N PHE A 8 -8.95 -10.46 61.90
CA PHE A 8 -9.17 -10.88 60.52
C PHE A 8 -8.11 -10.26 59.62
N LEU A 9 -7.21 -11.08 59.05
CA LEU A 9 -6.29 -10.71 58.01
C LEU A 9 -7.03 -10.82 56.67
N VAL A 10 -7.35 -9.65 56.05
CA VAL A 10 -7.86 -9.59 54.67
C VAL A 10 -6.64 -9.64 53.73
N VAL A 11 -6.43 -10.79 53.10
CA VAL A 11 -5.46 -10.93 52.04
C VAL A 11 -6.08 -10.43 50.76
N SER A 12 -5.73 -9.20 50.35
CA SER A 12 -6.11 -8.62 49.09
C SER A 12 -5.23 -9.22 47.97
N ALA A 13 -5.77 -10.16 47.20
CA ALA A 13 -5.11 -10.67 46.02
C ALA A 13 -5.22 -9.61 44.90
N LEU A 14 -4.13 -8.90 44.64
CA LEU A 14 -3.98 -8.07 43.46
C LEU A 14 -3.85 -8.98 42.21
N PHE A 15 -4.92 -9.12 41.48
CA PHE A 15 -4.87 -9.69 40.13
C PHE A 15 -4.19 -8.66 39.23
N PHE A 16 -2.92 -8.87 38.92
CA PHE A 16 -2.29 -8.21 37.77
C PHE A 16 -2.89 -8.81 36.51
N LEU A 17 -3.84 -8.12 35.89
CA LEU A 17 -4.20 -8.33 34.50
C LEU A 17 -2.99 -7.90 33.67
N THR A 18 -2.18 -8.85 33.25
CA THR A 18 -1.25 -8.64 32.15
C THR A 18 -2.10 -8.41 30.91
N PHE A 19 -2.24 -7.16 30.49
CA PHE A 19 -2.63 -6.84 29.12
C PHE A 19 -1.51 -7.39 28.24
N GLN A 20 -1.73 -8.56 27.67
CA GLN A 20 -1.00 -9.04 26.51
C GLN A 20 -1.47 -8.13 25.38
N SER A 21 -0.65 -7.17 24.96
CA SER A 21 -0.85 -6.50 23.69
C SER A 21 -0.67 -7.60 22.65
N ASP A 22 -1.77 -8.07 22.07
CA ASP A 22 -1.72 -8.76 20.79
C ASP A 22 -0.97 -7.80 19.88
N ASP A 23 0.13 -8.25 19.31
CA ASP A 23 0.98 -7.48 18.40
C ASP A 23 0.25 -7.43 17.06
N GLU A 24 -0.82 -6.59 17.03
CA GLU A 24 -1.68 -6.43 15.87
C GLU A 24 -0.82 -5.88 14.73
N SER A 25 -0.93 -6.47 13.55
CA SER A 25 -0.18 -6.03 12.37
C SER A 25 -0.36 -4.51 12.19
N PRO A 26 0.72 -3.76 11.95
CA PRO A 26 0.61 -2.33 11.65
C PRO A 26 -0.05 -2.05 10.30
N LEU A 27 -0.40 -3.09 9.55
CA LEU A 27 -1.01 -3.04 8.23
C LEU A 27 -2.43 -3.61 8.28
N VAL A 28 -3.33 -3.01 7.51
CA VAL A 28 -4.69 -3.49 7.27
C VAL A 28 -4.85 -3.88 5.81
N ASN A 29 -5.66 -4.91 5.54
CA ASN A 29 -6.02 -5.27 4.17
C ASN A 29 -7.14 -4.35 3.69
N ILE A 30 -6.97 -3.78 2.49
CA ILE A 30 -7.96 -2.88 1.89
C ILE A 30 -9.32 -3.57 1.68
N ASP A 31 -9.35 -4.89 1.52
CA ASP A 31 -10.58 -5.68 1.36
C ASP A 31 -11.47 -5.71 2.61
N GLN A 32 -10.96 -5.25 3.76
CA GLN A 32 -11.76 -5.09 4.98
C GLN A 32 -12.68 -3.87 4.94
N PHE A 33 -12.49 -2.98 3.99
CA PHE A 33 -13.32 -1.79 3.82
C PHE A 33 -14.46 -2.06 2.83
N ASP A 34 -15.59 -1.41 3.04
CA ASP A 34 -16.75 -1.49 2.14
C ASP A 34 -16.51 -0.63 0.89
N SER A 35 -15.60 -1.09 0.03
CA SER A 35 -15.26 -0.42 -1.23
C SER A 35 -14.81 -1.47 -2.25
N THR A 36 -15.16 -1.26 -3.52
CA THR A 36 -14.83 -2.20 -4.60
C THR A 36 -13.60 -1.70 -5.35
N PHE A 37 -12.55 -2.52 -5.39
CA PHE A 37 -11.33 -2.30 -6.15
C PHE A 37 -11.20 -3.32 -7.28
N ALA A 38 -10.56 -2.94 -8.37
CA ALA A 38 -10.02 -3.88 -9.34
C ALA A 38 -8.56 -4.22 -8.99
N TYR A 39 -8.11 -5.41 -9.36
CA TYR A 39 -6.75 -5.88 -9.09
C TYR A 39 -6.05 -6.32 -10.37
N ASP A 40 -4.77 -5.99 -10.49
CA ASP A 40 -3.84 -6.47 -11.52
C ASP A 40 -2.43 -6.56 -10.89
N VAL A 41 -2.33 -7.30 -9.77
CA VAL A 41 -1.09 -7.46 -9.00
C VAL A 41 -0.17 -8.43 -9.74
N ARG A 42 0.57 -7.91 -10.73
CA ARG A 42 1.42 -8.70 -11.63
C ARG A 42 2.55 -9.43 -10.90
N TYR A 43 2.97 -8.94 -9.75
CA TYR A 43 4.00 -9.59 -8.93
C TYR A 43 3.55 -10.93 -8.32
N ALA A 44 2.24 -11.20 -8.29
CA ALA A 44 1.68 -12.51 -7.96
C ALA A 44 1.64 -13.47 -9.17
N THR A 45 2.18 -13.07 -10.31
CA THR A 45 2.34 -13.86 -11.55
C THR A 45 3.75 -13.69 -12.11
N ASP A 46 4.08 -14.36 -13.19
CA ASP A 46 5.32 -14.15 -13.95
C ASP A 46 5.20 -13.08 -15.06
N ASP A 47 3.99 -12.51 -15.24
CA ASP A 47 3.77 -11.38 -16.17
C ASP A 47 4.14 -10.04 -15.56
N ASN A 48 5.38 -9.89 -15.19
CA ASN A 48 6.00 -8.68 -14.66
C ASN A 48 7.40 -8.49 -15.26
N PHE A 49 8.06 -7.37 -14.95
CA PHE A 49 9.39 -7.07 -15.50
C PHE A 49 10.50 -8.02 -15.02
N LEU A 50 10.31 -8.70 -13.90
CA LEU A 50 11.25 -9.70 -13.36
C LEU A 50 11.13 -11.06 -14.04
N LYS A 51 10.01 -11.33 -14.76
CA LYS A 51 9.64 -12.62 -15.35
C LYS A 51 9.62 -13.77 -14.33
N GLN A 52 9.25 -13.44 -13.10
CA GLN A 52 9.15 -14.37 -11.97
C GLN A 52 8.05 -13.92 -11.02
N THR A 53 7.31 -14.85 -10.45
CA THR A 53 6.40 -14.61 -9.33
C THR A 53 7.20 -14.28 -8.08
N VAL A 54 6.89 -13.17 -7.43
CA VAL A 54 7.55 -12.73 -6.20
C VAL A 54 6.59 -12.49 -5.03
N TYR A 55 5.29 -12.48 -5.28
CA TYR A 55 4.22 -12.51 -4.26
C TYR A 55 3.54 -13.85 -4.25
N ASP A 56 3.26 -14.38 -3.07
CA ASP A 56 2.60 -15.67 -2.91
C ASP A 56 1.08 -15.57 -3.19
N CYS A 57 0.48 -14.40 -3.01
CA CYS A 57 -0.93 -14.13 -3.30
C CYS A 57 -1.19 -12.64 -3.61
N VAL A 58 -2.42 -12.35 -3.99
CA VAL A 58 -2.90 -10.99 -4.25
C VAL A 58 -3.46 -10.41 -2.97
N GLN A 59 -2.75 -9.44 -2.38
CA GLN A 59 -3.22 -8.64 -1.25
C GLN A 59 -2.79 -7.19 -1.41
N CYS A 60 -3.62 -6.26 -0.94
CA CYS A 60 -3.24 -4.86 -0.78
C CYS A 60 -3.27 -4.50 0.71
N LEU A 61 -2.11 -4.57 1.34
CA LEU A 61 -1.90 -4.18 2.73
C LEU A 61 -1.36 -2.76 2.77
N LEU A 62 -1.88 -1.94 3.68
CA LEU A 62 -1.47 -0.54 3.88
C LEU A 62 -1.51 -0.19 5.36
N ILE A 63 -0.80 0.83 5.80
CA ILE A 63 -1.06 1.39 7.13
C ILE A 63 -2.48 1.98 7.17
N PRO A 64 -3.19 1.96 8.31
CA PRO A 64 -4.61 2.30 8.40
C PRO A 64 -4.97 3.63 7.75
N GLU A 65 -4.23 4.70 8.03
CA GLU A 65 -4.53 6.03 7.48
C GLU A 65 -4.38 6.09 5.95
N VAL A 66 -3.47 5.30 5.36
CA VAL A 66 -3.30 5.23 3.90
C VAL A 66 -4.43 4.44 3.27
N ALA A 67 -4.86 3.35 3.93
CA ALA A 67 -6.01 2.57 3.50
C ALA A 67 -7.29 3.42 3.49
N GLU A 68 -7.58 4.14 4.56
CA GLU A 68 -8.74 5.06 4.65
C GLU A 68 -8.70 6.12 3.55
N ALA A 69 -7.55 6.78 3.34
CA ALA A 69 -7.40 7.78 2.29
C ALA A 69 -7.60 7.20 0.88
N LEU A 70 -7.15 5.95 0.65
CA LEU A 70 -7.35 5.26 -0.63
C LEU A 70 -8.81 4.89 -0.86
N VAL A 71 -9.51 4.42 0.18
CA VAL A 71 -10.96 4.13 0.13
C VAL A 71 -11.73 5.40 -0.21
N ASP A 72 -11.45 6.53 0.44
CA ASP A 72 -12.07 7.82 0.15
C ASP A 72 -11.80 8.28 -1.29
N ALA A 73 -10.56 8.10 -1.78
CA ALA A 73 -10.21 8.40 -3.16
C ALA A 73 -10.99 7.52 -4.15
N ASN A 74 -11.10 6.20 -3.87
CA ASN A 74 -11.84 5.28 -4.73
C ASN A 74 -13.35 5.60 -4.74
N ASN A 75 -13.94 5.91 -3.60
CA ASN A 75 -15.35 6.32 -3.52
C ASN A 75 -15.59 7.57 -4.36
N TYR A 76 -14.67 8.55 -4.31
CA TYR A 76 -14.76 9.73 -5.15
C TYR A 76 -14.58 9.42 -6.65
N PHE A 77 -13.69 8.48 -7.02
CA PHE A 77 -13.59 8.00 -8.40
C PHE A 77 -14.88 7.31 -8.86
N CYS A 78 -15.53 6.54 -7.98
CA CYS A 78 -16.82 5.88 -8.30
C CYS A 78 -17.93 6.90 -8.61
N GLU A 79 -17.99 8.03 -7.90
CA GLU A 79 -18.90 9.13 -8.22
C GLU A 79 -18.63 9.73 -9.62
N LEU A 80 -17.38 9.67 -10.09
CA LEU A 80 -16.98 10.13 -11.42
C LEU A 80 -17.13 9.06 -12.53
N GLY A 81 -17.59 7.85 -12.19
CA GLY A 81 -17.77 6.73 -13.13
C GLY A 81 -16.53 5.87 -13.35
N TYR A 82 -15.57 5.90 -12.43
CA TYR A 82 -14.34 5.11 -12.45
C TYR A 82 -14.18 4.31 -11.15
N MET A 83 -13.28 3.34 -11.14
CA MET A 83 -12.79 2.70 -9.93
C MET A 83 -11.27 2.52 -9.98
N VAL A 84 -10.66 2.46 -8.83
CA VAL A 84 -9.21 2.19 -8.69
C VAL A 84 -8.92 0.75 -9.07
N LYS A 85 -7.86 0.57 -9.87
CA LYS A 85 -7.24 -0.72 -10.16
C LYS A 85 -5.83 -0.76 -9.58
N LEU A 86 -5.60 -1.66 -8.64
CA LEU A 86 -4.38 -1.78 -7.86
C LEU A 86 -3.36 -2.68 -8.56
N TYR A 87 -2.10 -2.23 -8.60
CA TYR A 87 -0.94 -2.96 -9.11
C TYR A 87 -0.03 -3.44 -7.99
N ASP A 88 0.25 -2.56 -7.00
CA ASP A 88 1.09 -2.86 -5.83
C ASP A 88 0.71 -1.95 -4.65
N CYS A 89 0.85 -2.49 -3.43
CA CYS A 89 0.60 -1.79 -2.18
C CYS A 89 1.81 -1.95 -1.26
N TYR A 90 1.64 -2.51 -0.06
CA TYR A 90 2.76 -2.88 0.76
C TYR A 90 3.57 -4.00 0.09
N ARG A 91 4.89 -3.88 0.17
CA ARG A 91 5.85 -4.85 -0.34
C ARG A 91 6.79 -5.27 0.79
N PRO A 92 6.84 -6.55 1.19
CA PRO A 92 7.81 -7.03 2.18
C PRO A 92 9.25 -6.67 1.79
N LEU A 93 10.11 -6.36 2.76
CA LEU A 93 11.52 -6.07 2.47
C LEU A 93 12.25 -7.27 1.87
N SER A 94 11.89 -8.49 2.26
CA SER A 94 12.38 -9.75 1.70
C SER A 94 12.12 -9.82 0.18
N VAL A 95 10.91 -9.44 -0.26
CA VAL A 95 10.56 -9.34 -1.68
C VAL A 95 11.34 -8.23 -2.37
N GLN A 96 11.51 -7.06 -1.75
CA GLN A 96 12.33 -5.98 -2.30
C GLN A 96 13.78 -6.42 -2.53
N LYS A 97 14.34 -7.22 -1.62
CA LYS A 97 15.69 -7.82 -1.78
C LYS A 97 15.73 -8.78 -2.97
N LYS A 98 14.73 -9.67 -3.11
CA LYS A 98 14.60 -10.58 -4.24
C LYS A 98 14.51 -9.82 -5.58
N MET A 99 13.71 -8.75 -5.65
CA MET A 99 13.64 -7.89 -6.83
C MET A 99 14.99 -7.25 -7.16
N TRP A 100 15.69 -6.75 -6.15
CA TRP A 100 17.02 -6.15 -6.33
C TRP A 100 18.07 -7.14 -6.80
N GLU A 101 18.06 -8.38 -6.33
CA GLU A 101 18.96 -9.44 -6.77
C GLU A 101 18.77 -9.76 -8.27
N ILE A 102 17.51 -9.71 -8.75
CA ILE A 102 17.17 -9.97 -10.14
C ILE A 102 17.50 -8.75 -11.02
N TYR A 103 17.17 -7.55 -10.54
CA TYR A 103 17.29 -6.30 -11.31
C TYR A 103 17.87 -5.16 -10.43
N PRO A 104 19.20 -5.11 -10.20
CA PRO A 104 19.84 -4.16 -9.30
C PRO A 104 20.02 -2.77 -9.95
N ASN A 105 18.91 -2.12 -10.31
CA ASN A 105 18.91 -0.81 -10.93
C ASN A 105 18.15 0.19 -10.05
N PRO A 106 18.85 1.12 -9.34
CA PRO A 106 18.21 2.05 -8.42
C PRO A 106 17.29 3.08 -9.09
N GLY A 107 17.27 3.15 -10.41
CA GLY A 107 16.34 3.97 -11.17
C GLY A 107 14.92 3.38 -11.26
N TYR A 108 14.76 2.08 -10.95
CA TYR A 108 13.52 1.34 -11.09
C TYR A 108 13.20 0.47 -9.88
N VAL A 109 14.20 -0.06 -9.20
CA VAL A 109 14.04 -0.86 -7.98
C VAL A 109 14.73 -0.14 -6.83
N GLY A 110 13.98 0.25 -5.80
CA GLY A 110 14.56 0.89 -4.62
C GLY A 110 15.62 -0.01 -3.95
N ASN A 111 16.79 0.54 -3.61
CA ASN A 111 17.85 -0.22 -2.97
C ASN A 111 17.46 -0.67 -1.55
N PRO A 112 17.24 -1.99 -1.31
CA PRO A 112 16.79 -2.50 -0.02
C PRO A 112 17.82 -2.35 1.11
N TYR A 113 19.08 -2.15 0.76
CA TYR A 113 20.19 -1.98 1.72
C TYR A 113 20.44 -0.48 2.06
N GLY A 114 19.70 0.43 1.43
CA GLY A 114 19.70 1.87 1.70
C GLY A 114 18.42 2.34 2.36
N SER A 115 17.73 3.32 1.74
CA SER A 115 16.45 3.83 2.24
C SER A 115 15.27 2.87 2.01
N ALA A 116 15.47 1.83 1.21
CA ALA A 116 14.42 0.93 0.72
C ALA A 116 13.31 1.69 -0.07
N SER A 117 12.15 1.06 -0.28
CA SER A 117 11.00 1.67 -0.94
C SER A 117 9.99 2.19 0.07
N ILE A 118 9.16 3.15 -0.33
CA ILE A 118 7.99 3.56 0.47
C ILE A 118 6.93 2.45 0.52
N HIS A 119 6.86 1.58 -0.51
CA HIS A 119 6.05 0.35 -0.46
C HIS A 119 6.43 -0.54 0.73
N ASN A 120 7.71 -0.62 1.10
CA ASN A 120 8.16 -1.41 2.27
C ASN A 120 7.69 -0.82 3.62
N ARG A 121 6.96 0.30 3.59
CA ARG A 121 6.43 0.99 4.78
C ARG A 121 4.90 0.98 4.81
N GLY A 122 4.23 0.37 3.81
CA GLY A 122 2.79 0.39 3.66
C GLY A 122 2.21 1.78 3.35
N ALA A 123 3.00 2.68 2.75
CA ALA A 123 2.63 4.07 2.50
C ALA A 123 2.81 4.51 1.03
N ALA A 124 2.95 3.56 0.11
CA ALA A 124 2.92 3.81 -1.32
C ALA A 124 1.97 2.84 -2.02
N ILE A 125 1.45 3.26 -3.16
CA ILE A 125 0.50 2.51 -3.98
C ILE A 125 0.88 2.70 -5.44
N ASP A 126 0.94 1.60 -6.19
CA ASP A 126 0.95 1.60 -7.64
C ASP A 126 -0.46 1.28 -8.13
N MET A 127 -1.03 2.16 -8.96
CA MET A 127 -2.43 2.06 -9.37
C MET A 127 -2.75 2.78 -10.68
N THR A 128 -3.90 2.45 -11.21
CA THR A 128 -4.59 3.22 -12.25
C THR A 128 -6.07 3.37 -11.92
N ILE A 129 -6.82 4.00 -12.81
CA ILE A 129 -8.29 3.98 -12.79
C ILE A 129 -8.81 3.29 -14.05
N VAL A 130 -9.91 2.58 -13.90
CA VAL A 130 -10.68 1.96 -14.98
C VAL A 130 -12.11 2.45 -14.89
N LYS A 131 -12.90 2.32 -15.97
CA LYS A 131 -14.34 2.56 -15.88
C LYS A 131 -15.00 1.55 -14.95
N LEU A 132 -16.19 1.84 -14.44
CA LEU A 132 -16.92 0.94 -13.56
C LEU A 132 -17.21 -0.45 -14.17
N ASP A 133 -17.21 -0.55 -15.50
CA ASP A 133 -17.32 -1.82 -16.24
C ASP A 133 -15.99 -2.55 -16.43
N GLY A 134 -14.89 -2.03 -15.85
CA GLY A 134 -13.55 -2.58 -15.95
C GLY A 134 -12.77 -2.14 -17.20
N THR A 135 -13.37 -1.35 -18.12
CA THR A 135 -12.67 -0.87 -19.31
C THR A 135 -11.47 -0.01 -18.94
N PRO A 136 -10.25 -0.35 -19.40
CA PRO A 136 -9.05 0.41 -19.09
C PRO A 136 -9.04 1.79 -19.75
N LEU A 137 -8.34 2.75 -19.15
CA LEU A 137 -8.01 4.04 -19.76
C LEU A 137 -6.59 3.99 -20.34
N ASP A 138 -6.41 4.67 -21.47
CA ASP A 138 -5.07 4.84 -22.05
C ASP A 138 -4.25 5.82 -21.19
N MET A 139 -3.21 5.32 -20.56
CA MET A 139 -2.27 6.09 -19.73
C MET A 139 -0.93 6.37 -20.45
N GLY A 140 -0.78 5.96 -21.73
CA GLY A 140 0.37 6.26 -22.59
C GLY A 140 1.58 5.34 -22.41
N SER A 141 1.60 4.53 -21.40
CA SER A 141 2.52 3.39 -21.21
C SER A 141 1.87 2.37 -20.29
N ASP A 142 2.35 1.14 -20.37
CA ASP A 142 1.95 0.09 -19.43
C ASP A 142 2.56 0.34 -18.04
N TYR A 143 2.03 -0.36 -17.03
CA TYR A 143 2.62 -0.48 -15.70
C TYR A 143 4.03 -1.09 -15.80
N ASP A 144 4.96 -0.63 -14.99
CA ASP A 144 6.38 -1.04 -15.01
C ASP A 144 7.09 -0.82 -16.35
N PHE A 145 6.61 0.10 -17.18
CA PHE A 145 7.32 0.53 -18.38
C PHE A 145 8.51 1.42 -18.02
N PHE A 146 9.73 0.89 -18.17
CA PHE A 146 10.97 1.59 -17.87
C PHE A 146 11.42 2.50 -19.01
N GLY A 147 10.81 3.68 -19.12
CA GLY A 147 11.14 4.64 -20.16
C GLY A 147 10.42 5.98 -20.00
N LYS A 148 10.83 6.96 -20.81
CA LYS A 148 10.34 8.35 -20.71
C LYS A 148 8.82 8.46 -20.83
N ALA A 149 8.14 7.57 -21.56
CA ALA A 149 6.69 7.58 -21.67
C ALA A 149 5.96 7.35 -20.34
N ALA A 150 6.63 6.73 -19.34
CA ALA A 150 6.09 6.60 -17.98
C ALA A 150 6.20 7.89 -17.16
N HIS A 151 7.11 8.80 -17.51
CA HIS A 151 7.33 10.01 -16.71
C HIS A 151 6.11 10.94 -16.74
N ILE A 152 5.84 11.59 -15.61
CA ILE A 152 4.70 12.50 -15.49
C ILE A 152 4.87 13.79 -16.32
N ASP A 153 6.09 14.18 -16.61
CA ASP A 153 6.46 15.34 -17.41
C ASP A 153 6.65 15.05 -18.92
N HIS A 154 6.45 13.77 -19.32
CA HIS A 154 6.49 13.39 -20.74
C HIS A 154 5.26 13.91 -21.50
N PRO A 155 5.43 14.57 -22.67
CA PRO A 155 4.31 15.03 -23.45
C PRO A 155 3.54 13.87 -24.09
N HIS A 156 2.22 13.89 -23.95
CA HIS A 156 1.30 12.94 -24.54
C HIS A 156 0.19 13.66 -25.33
N ASN A 157 -0.63 12.89 -26.07
CA ASN A 157 -1.82 13.42 -26.70
C ASN A 157 -2.84 13.89 -25.63
N GLU A 158 -3.88 14.60 -26.06
CA GLU A 158 -4.89 15.20 -25.18
C GLU A 158 -5.62 14.15 -24.32
N THR A 159 -5.95 12.99 -24.89
CA THR A 159 -6.67 11.91 -24.18
C THR A 159 -5.84 11.37 -23.01
N ILE A 160 -4.59 10.98 -23.26
CA ILE A 160 -3.68 10.47 -22.23
C ILE A 160 -3.43 11.54 -21.17
N THR A 161 -3.20 12.78 -21.60
CA THR A 161 -2.98 13.91 -20.68
C THR A 161 -4.20 14.13 -19.79
N ALA A 162 -5.41 14.06 -20.33
CA ALA A 162 -6.65 14.18 -19.55
C ALA A 162 -6.82 13.04 -18.53
N ASN A 163 -6.57 11.78 -18.96
CA ASN A 163 -6.68 10.61 -18.11
C ASN A 163 -5.70 10.70 -16.91
N ARG A 164 -4.42 10.99 -17.18
CA ARG A 164 -3.41 11.16 -16.13
C ARG A 164 -3.73 12.33 -15.20
N LYS A 165 -4.17 13.47 -15.75
CA LYS A 165 -4.58 14.63 -14.95
C LYS A 165 -5.73 14.29 -14.01
N GLN A 166 -6.72 13.52 -14.46
CA GLN A 166 -7.82 13.07 -13.62
C GLN A 166 -7.32 12.20 -12.49
N LEU A 167 -6.50 11.18 -12.79
CA LEU A 167 -5.88 10.32 -11.79
C LEU A 167 -5.14 11.13 -10.72
N TRP A 168 -4.19 11.97 -11.14
CA TRP A 168 -3.35 12.72 -10.21
C TRP A 168 -4.10 13.76 -9.40
N SER A 169 -5.09 14.44 -9.99
CA SER A 169 -5.85 15.48 -9.29
C SER A 169 -6.68 14.91 -8.15
N VAL A 170 -7.26 13.74 -8.34
CA VAL A 170 -8.03 13.05 -7.29
C VAL A 170 -7.07 12.52 -6.24
N MET A 171 -6.02 11.79 -6.60
CA MET A 171 -5.06 11.25 -5.64
C MET A 171 -4.45 12.35 -4.79
N LYS A 172 -4.08 13.50 -5.38
CA LYS A 172 -3.59 14.66 -4.64
C LYS A 172 -4.61 15.22 -3.66
N LYS A 173 -5.90 15.23 -4.00
CA LYS A 173 -6.98 15.69 -3.11
C LYS A 173 -7.04 14.87 -1.82
N PHE A 174 -6.68 13.58 -1.90
CA PHE A 174 -6.70 12.64 -0.78
C PHE A 174 -5.31 12.38 -0.16
N GLY A 175 -4.34 13.30 -0.35
CA GLY A 175 -3.06 13.28 0.36
C GLY A 175 -1.96 12.44 -0.30
N PHE A 176 -2.13 12.05 -1.56
CA PHE A 176 -1.14 11.30 -2.31
C PHE A 176 -0.36 12.18 -3.30
N SER A 177 0.93 11.91 -3.46
CA SER A 177 1.80 12.57 -4.44
C SER A 177 2.43 11.57 -5.39
N PRO A 178 2.40 11.83 -6.72
CA PRO A 178 3.10 11.02 -7.70
C PRO A 178 4.61 11.26 -7.63
N ILE A 179 5.40 10.29 -8.14
CA ILE A 179 6.82 10.51 -8.42
C ILE A 179 7.02 10.84 -9.91
N ARG A 180 8.15 11.51 -10.24
CA ARG A 180 8.38 12.00 -11.60
C ARG A 180 8.49 10.89 -12.66
N THR A 181 9.06 9.74 -12.30
CA THR A 181 9.44 8.67 -13.23
C THR A 181 8.34 7.67 -13.54
N GLU A 182 7.24 7.67 -12.76
CA GLU A 182 6.22 6.63 -12.78
C GLU A 182 4.83 7.25 -12.61
N TRP A 183 4.00 7.22 -13.65
CA TRP A 183 2.67 7.83 -13.64
C TRP A 183 1.69 7.10 -12.70
N TRP A 184 1.94 5.84 -12.40
CA TRP A 184 1.12 4.96 -11.57
C TRP A 184 1.44 5.03 -10.08
N HIS A 185 2.64 5.50 -9.71
CA HIS A 185 3.14 5.46 -8.33
C HIS A 185 2.72 6.69 -7.53
N PHE A 186 2.22 6.44 -6.32
CA PHE A 186 1.78 7.47 -5.38
C PHE A 186 2.31 7.20 -3.97
N ASN A 187 3.00 8.17 -3.40
CA ASN A 187 3.35 8.19 -1.99
C ASN A 187 2.27 8.92 -1.19
N TYR A 188 1.95 8.44 0.02
CA TYR A 188 1.09 9.17 0.94
C TYR A 188 1.91 10.20 1.72
N ASP A 189 1.69 11.50 1.47
CA ASP A 189 2.57 12.59 1.87
C ASP A 189 2.65 12.84 3.38
N ALA A 190 1.53 12.68 4.08
CA ALA A 190 1.44 13.07 5.49
C ALA A 190 2.30 12.19 6.42
N LYS A 191 2.70 11.00 6.00
CA LYS A 191 3.30 9.97 6.87
C LYS A 191 4.63 9.39 6.37
N ASN A 192 5.17 9.87 5.26
CA ASN A 192 6.40 9.34 4.67
C ASN A 192 7.65 9.46 5.56
N TYR A 193 7.59 10.33 6.57
CA TYR A 193 8.73 10.61 7.43
C TYR A 193 8.60 9.83 8.75
N GLY A 194 9.56 8.95 8.99
CA GLY A 194 9.64 8.20 10.24
C GLY A 194 8.96 6.83 10.25
N LEU A 195 8.27 6.43 9.18
CA LEU A 195 7.73 5.08 9.07
C LEU A 195 8.85 4.05 8.97
N LYS A 196 8.74 3.00 9.76
CA LYS A 196 9.69 1.88 9.72
C LYS A 196 9.52 1.07 8.45
N VAL A 197 10.63 0.55 7.94
CA VAL A 197 10.61 -0.52 6.94
C VAL A 197 10.12 -1.80 7.61
N LEU A 198 9.17 -2.46 6.97
CA LEU A 198 8.54 -3.68 7.44
C LEU A 198 8.98 -4.88 6.59
N ASP A 199 8.99 -6.06 7.20
CA ASP A 199 9.23 -7.34 6.54
C ASP A 199 8.22 -8.35 7.07
N ILE A 200 6.94 -8.08 6.77
CA ILE A 200 5.79 -8.90 7.18
C ILE A 200 5.34 -9.67 5.94
N ASP A 201 5.31 -10.99 6.03
CA ASP A 201 4.84 -11.84 4.94
C ASP A 201 3.33 -11.66 4.72
N PHE A 202 2.86 -11.94 3.50
CA PHE A 202 1.44 -11.99 3.20
C PHE A 202 0.81 -13.22 3.85
N ASP A 203 -0.36 -13.04 4.45
CA ASP A 203 -1.22 -14.13 4.90
C ASP A 203 -2.09 -14.57 3.71
N CYS A 204 -1.75 -15.71 3.14
CA CYS A 204 -2.36 -16.21 1.91
C CYS A 204 -3.35 -17.38 2.15
N GLU A 205 -3.88 -17.52 3.38
CA GLU A 205 -4.88 -18.55 3.71
C GLU A 205 -6.30 -18.22 3.21
#